data_30d8fee5069a1bc13693787e23e6c68a
#
_entry.id   30d8fee5069a1bc13693787e23e6c68a
#
_cell.length_a   1.000
_cell.length_b   1.000
_cell.length_c   1.000
_cell.angle_alpha   90.00
_cell.angle_beta   90.00
_cell.angle_gamma   90.00
#
_symmetry.space_group_name_H-M   'P 1'
#
loop_
_entity.id
_entity.type
_entity.pdbx_description
1 polymer ?
#
loop_
_entity_poly.entity_id
_entity_poly.type
_entity_poly.pdbx_seq_one_letter_code
_entity_poly.pdbx_strand_id
1 'polypeptide(L)'
;MVSETALNAARKAYDIEAECISEMKNYFSEEAFSKAVDLLCNAERIGAAGCGHSGIACQHFAHLMCCIERPARFISPAEAVHGGTGFLQKGDVMILASRGGATKELFPILDICKAKGVSVITITENLQSPLAKSADVVLKQYVNRETDKYNMQGTTSTTALCMIFHALQAAMIEETDYQKEQFALIHPGGAVGERLNKKGV
;
A
#
# COMPACT_ATOMS: atom_id res chain seq x y z
N MET A 1 -7.11 -11.19 -35.80
CA MET A 1 -6.64 -9.80 -35.55
C MET A 1 -7.49 -9.19 -34.43
N VAL A 2 -6.87 -8.39 -33.56
CA VAL A 2 -7.61 -7.67 -32.50
C VAL A 2 -8.46 -6.59 -33.14
N SER A 3 -9.69 -6.38 -32.64
CA SER A 3 -10.60 -5.34 -33.17
C SER A 3 -10.11 -3.93 -32.81
N GLU A 4 -10.45 -2.94 -33.63
CA GLU A 4 -10.16 -1.53 -33.37
C GLU A 4 -10.82 -1.07 -32.04
N THR A 5 -12.00 -1.58 -31.73
CA THR A 5 -12.67 -1.32 -30.45
C THR A 5 -11.82 -1.77 -29.25
N ALA A 6 -11.18 -2.95 -29.34
CA ALA A 6 -10.30 -3.43 -28.26
C ALA A 6 -9.01 -2.60 -28.15
N LEU A 7 -8.42 -2.17 -29.26
CA LEU A 7 -7.25 -1.30 -29.27
C LEU A 7 -7.58 0.08 -28.66
N ASN A 8 -8.74 0.63 -28.99
CA ASN A 8 -9.20 1.89 -28.39
C ASN A 8 -9.48 1.77 -26.90
N ALA A 9 -10.04 0.64 -26.45
CA ALA A 9 -10.21 0.37 -25.03
C ALA A 9 -8.86 0.32 -24.29
N ALA A 10 -7.85 -0.31 -24.90
CA ALA A 10 -6.51 -0.35 -24.32
C ALA A 10 -5.86 1.04 -24.19
N ARG A 11 -5.93 1.88 -25.27
CA ARG A 11 -5.43 3.27 -25.21
C ARG A 11 -6.14 4.06 -24.11
N LYS A 12 -7.47 3.97 -24.05
CA LYS A 12 -8.29 4.66 -23.05
C LYS A 12 -7.97 4.23 -21.61
N ALA A 13 -7.52 3.00 -21.38
CA ALA A 13 -7.11 2.54 -20.05
C ALA A 13 -5.92 3.37 -19.51
N TYR A 14 -4.92 3.67 -20.36
CA TYR A 14 -3.80 4.53 -19.96
C TYR A 14 -4.27 5.95 -19.60
N ASP A 15 -5.18 6.52 -20.39
CA ASP A 15 -5.70 7.87 -20.14
C ASP A 15 -6.45 7.93 -18.80
N ILE A 16 -7.31 6.94 -18.53
CA ILE A 16 -8.09 6.84 -17.28
C ILE A 16 -7.17 6.76 -16.07
N GLU A 17 -6.15 5.90 -16.10
CA GLU A 17 -5.23 5.75 -14.96
C GLU A 17 -4.36 6.99 -14.77
N ALA A 18 -3.85 7.58 -15.85
CA ALA A 18 -3.04 8.79 -15.78
C ALA A 18 -3.82 9.97 -15.18
N GLU A 19 -5.09 10.17 -15.61
CA GLU A 19 -5.98 11.18 -15.07
C GLU A 19 -6.23 10.96 -13.57
N CYS A 20 -6.60 9.74 -13.18
CA CYS A 20 -6.85 9.39 -11.78
C CYS A 20 -5.64 9.66 -10.89
N ILE A 21 -4.45 9.23 -11.31
CA ILE A 21 -3.20 9.46 -10.57
C ILE A 21 -2.91 10.96 -10.43
N SER A 22 -3.12 11.74 -11.50
CA SER A 22 -2.94 13.19 -11.45
C SER A 22 -3.86 13.86 -10.45
N GLU A 23 -5.13 13.41 -10.38
CA GLU A 23 -6.13 13.96 -9.47
C GLU A 23 -5.91 13.56 -8.00
N MET A 24 -5.25 12.42 -7.73
CA MET A 24 -4.98 11.97 -6.36
C MET A 24 -4.25 13.02 -5.52
N LYS A 25 -3.43 13.88 -6.13
CA LYS A 25 -2.74 14.98 -5.44
C LYS A 25 -3.70 15.94 -4.73
N ASN A 26 -4.93 16.09 -5.23
CA ASN A 26 -5.94 16.97 -4.66
C ASN A 26 -6.52 16.42 -3.34
N TYR A 27 -6.27 15.15 -3.04
CA TYR A 27 -6.72 14.44 -1.84
C TYR A 27 -5.58 14.14 -0.87
N PHE A 28 -4.38 14.63 -1.15
CA PHE A 28 -3.22 14.47 -0.28
C PHE A 28 -3.36 15.35 0.96
N SER A 29 -3.40 14.73 2.13
CA SER A 29 -3.38 15.41 3.42
C SER A 29 -1.98 15.33 4.01
N GLU A 30 -1.27 16.45 4.09
CA GLU A 30 0.08 16.51 4.68
C GLU A 30 0.08 16.00 6.12
N GLU A 31 -0.92 16.37 6.92
CA GLU A 31 -1.05 15.94 8.32
C GLU A 31 -1.20 14.41 8.43
N ALA A 32 -2.17 13.83 7.70
CA ALA A 32 -2.40 12.39 7.75
C ALA A 32 -1.21 11.60 7.18
N PHE A 33 -0.59 12.11 6.12
CA PHE A 33 0.56 11.46 5.48
C PHE A 33 1.80 11.50 6.38
N SER A 34 2.10 12.66 6.98
CA SER A 34 3.22 12.81 7.93
C SER A 34 3.06 11.87 9.13
N LYS A 35 1.85 11.80 9.69
CA LYS A 35 1.56 10.88 10.79
C LYS A 35 1.72 9.41 10.38
N ALA A 36 1.32 9.05 9.16
CA ALA A 36 1.52 7.70 8.64
C ALA A 36 3.01 7.35 8.49
N VAL A 37 3.81 8.26 7.92
CA VAL A 37 5.26 8.09 7.78
C VAL A 37 5.93 7.96 9.13
N ASP A 38 5.60 8.83 10.09
CA ASP A 38 6.15 8.77 11.45
C ASP A 38 5.86 7.43 12.12
N LEU A 39 4.62 6.96 12.08
CA LEU A 39 4.25 5.63 12.62
C LEU A 39 5.04 4.50 11.95
N LEU A 40 5.17 4.52 10.62
CA LEU A 40 5.87 3.48 9.87
C LEU A 40 7.39 3.50 10.12
N CYS A 41 7.99 4.67 10.25
CA CYS A 41 9.42 4.81 10.55
C CYS A 41 9.78 4.35 11.95
N ASN A 42 8.88 4.49 12.92
CA ASN A 42 9.11 4.11 14.32
C ASN A 42 8.68 2.67 14.64
N ALA A 43 7.94 1.98 13.77
CA ALA A 43 7.55 0.60 13.98
C ALA A 43 8.71 -0.38 13.82
N GLU A 44 8.79 -1.39 14.70
CA GLU A 44 9.70 -2.52 14.50
C GLU A 44 9.20 -3.49 13.43
N ARG A 45 7.88 -3.65 13.34
CA ARG A 45 7.21 -4.53 12.39
C ARG A 45 6.01 -3.84 11.76
N ILE A 46 5.81 -4.10 10.48
CA ILE A 46 4.71 -3.55 9.71
C ILE A 46 3.87 -4.70 9.15
N GLY A 47 2.58 -4.69 9.47
CA GLY A 47 1.61 -5.57 8.84
C GLY A 47 0.86 -4.86 7.71
N ALA A 48 0.44 -5.58 6.69
CA ALA A 48 -0.47 -5.08 5.68
C ALA A 48 -1.52 -6.13 5.32
N ALA A 49 -2.78 -5.76 5.21
CA ALA A 49 -3.86 -6.65 4.82
C ALA A 49 -4.88 -5.95 3.92
N GLY A 50 -5.46 -6.74 3.04
CA GLY A 50 -6.53 -6.37 2.11
C GLY A 50 -7.08 -7.63 1.45
N CYS A 51 -8.23 -7.52 0.81
CA CYS A 51 -8.85 -8.62 0.06
C CYS A 51 -8.74 -8.39 -1.45
N GLY A 52 -8.65 -9.47 -2.23
CA GLY A 52 -8.57 -9.41 -3.69
C GLY A 52 -7.41 -8.53 -4.19
N HIS A 53 -7.70 -7.61 -5.09
CA HIS A 53 -6.70 -6.69 -5.64
C HIS A 53 -6.00 -5.84 -4.56
N SER A 54 -6.74 -5.39 -3.53
CA SER A 54 -6.12 -4.67 -2.39
C SER A 54 -5.13 -5.55 -1.63
N GLY A 55 -5.40 -6.86 -1.52
CA GLY A 55 -4.48 -7.82 -0.91
C GLY A 55 -3.19 -7.97 -1.72
N ILE A 56 -3.29 -8.05 -3.05
CA ILE A 56 -2.13 -8.11 -3.96
C ILE A 56 -1.28 -6.83 -3.82
N ALA A 57 -1.93 -5.66 -3.78
CA ALA A 57 -1.23 -4.40 -3.55
C ALA A 57 -0.57 -4.35 -2.16
N CYS A 58 -1.20 -4.90 -1.11
CA CYS A 58 -0.59 -5.01 0.22
C CYS A 58 0.61 -5.98 0.25
N GLN A 59 0.62 -7.04 -0.56
CA GLN A 59 1.81 -7.89 -0.75
C GLN A 59 2.95 -7.10 -1.39
N HIS A 60 2.64 -6.30 -2.41
CA HIS A 60 3.61 -5.41 -3.03
C HIS A 60 4.16 -4.39 -2.02
N PHE A 61 3.30 -3.76 -1.21
CA PHE A 61 3.73 -2.84 -0.15
C PHE A 61 4.69 -3.50 0.85
N ALA A 62 4.37 -4.71 1.33
CA ALA A 62 5.27 -5.42 2.24
C ALA A 62 6.64 -5.67 1.61
N HIS A 63 6.70 -5.99 0.30
CA HIS A 63 7.95 -6.12 -0.43
C HIS A 63 8.69 -4.77 -0.55
N LEU A 64 7.99 -3.67 -0.86
CA LEU A 64 8.57 -2.32 -0.90
C LEU A 64 9.25 -1.95 0.44
N MET A 65 8.61 -2.27 1.56
CA MET A 65 9.17 -2.00 2.89
C MET A 65 10.42 -2.84 3.15
N CYS A 66 10.42 -4.13 2.79
CA CYS A 66 11.61 -4.96 2.88
C CYS A 66 12.77 -4.41 2.02
N CYS A 67 12.49 -3.80 0.86
CA CYS A 67 13.52 -3.18 0.01
C CYS A 67 14.20 -1.96 0.65
N ILE A 68 13.65 -1.40 1.72
CA ILE A 68 14.23 -0.32 2.52
C ILE A 68 14.54 -0.78 3.96
N GLU A 69 14.76 -2.08 4.13
CA GLU A 69 15.11 -2.73 5.41
C GLU A 69 14.11 -2.47 6.56
N ARG A 70 12.82 -2.27 6.20
CA ARG A 70 11.73 -2.22 7.17
C ARG A 70 11.02 -3.56 7.23
N PRO A 71 11.09 -4.30 8.36
CA PRO A 71 10.45 -5.61 8.49
C PRO A 71 8.94 -5.51 8.26
N ALA A 72 8.47 -6.03 7.14
CA ALA A 72 7.07 -5.98 6.77
C ALA A 72 6.53 -7.31 6.28
N ARG A 73 5.25 -7.57 6.54
CA ARG A 73 4.58 -8.80 6.14
C ARG A 73 3.16 -8.52 5.69
N PHE A 74 2.78 -9.09 4.54
CA PHE A 74 1.38 -9.25 4.20
C PHE A 74 0.74 -10.32 5.08
N ILE A 75 -0.46 -10.02 5.62
CA ILE A 75 -1.27 -10.95 6.38
C ILE A 75 -2.56 -11.20 5.60
N SER A 76 -2.73 -12.43 5.13
CA SER A 76 -4.03 -12.83 4.56
C SER A 76 -5.11 -12.70 5.64
N PRO A 77 -6.26 -12.05 5.34
CA PRO A 77 -7.36 -11.96 6.30
C PRO A 77 -7.82 -13.32 6.82
N ALA A 78 -7.77 -14.37 6.00
CA ALA A 78 -8.10 -15.73 6.41
C ALA A 78 -7.11 -16.27 7.47
N GLU A 79 -5.81 -16.02 7.31
CA GLU A 79 -4.78 -16.46 8.23
C GLU A 79 -4.67 -15.57 9.48
N ALA A 80 -5.12 -14.33 9.38
CA ALA A 80 -5.04 -13.36 10.47
C ALA A 80 -5.73 -13.86 11.75
N VAL A 81 -6.90 -14.45 11.61
CA VAL A 81 -7.71 -14.99 12.70
C VAL A 81 -7.26 -16.38 13.19
N HIS A 82 -6.30 -16.98 12.51
CA HIS A 82 -5.68 -18.26 12.87
C HIS A 82 -4.23 -18.07 13.36
N GLY A 83 -3.93 -16.93 13.99
CA GLY A 83 -2.64 -16.64 14.59
C GLY A 83 -1.70 -15.78 13.72
N GLY A 84 -2.07 -15.48 12.47
CA GLY A 84 -1.24 -14.69 11.56
C GLY A 84 -0.88 -13.29 12.05
N THR A 85 -1.73 -12.68 12.90
CA THR A 85 -1.47 -11.38 13.54
C THR A 85 -0.55 -11.45 14.75
N GLY A 86 -0.15 -12.67 15.16
CA GLY A 86 0.71 -12.90 16.33
C GLY A 86 2.08 -12.26 16.25
N PHE A 87 2.59 -11.99 15.03
CA PHE A 87 3.91 -11.35 14.85
C PHE A 87 3.91 -9.87 15.23
N LEU A 88 2.76 -9.18 15.20
CA LEU A 88 2.64 -7.79 15.62
C LEU A 88 2.61 -7.66 17.14
N GLN A 89 3.25 -6.63 17.64
CA GLN A 89 3.32 -6.29 19.06
C GLN A 89 2.94 -4.83 19.30
N LYS A 90 2.80 -4.42 20.55
CA LYS A 90 2.54 -3.03 20.92
C LYS A 90 3.59 -2.10 20.28
N GLY A 91 3.15 -1.04 19.62
CA GLY A 91 4.00 -0.08 18.92
C GLY A 91 4.27 -0.42 17.45
N ASP A 92 3.89 -1.62 17.00
CA ASP A 92 3.91 -1.97 15.57
C ASP A 92 2.75 -1.29 14.81
N VAL A 93 2.78 -1.36 13.48
CA VAL A 93 1.80 -0.74 12.59
C VAL A 93 1.12 -1.78 11.71
N MET A 94 -0.19 -1.64 11.54
CA MET A 94 -0.99 -2.42 10.60
C MET A 94 -1.63 -1.51 9.55
N ILE A 95 -1.39 -1.78 8.28
CA ILE A 95 -2.11 -1.16 7.16
C ILE A 95 -3.31 -2.02 6.78
N LEU A 96 -4.49 -1.42 6.73
CA LEU A 96 -5.72 -2.03 6.24
C LEU A 96 -6.17 -1.32 4.97
N ALA A 97 -6.12 -2.00 3.82
CA ALA A 97 -6.52 -1.44 2.54
C ALA A 97 -7.88 -1.98 2.08
N SER A 98 -8.84 -1.08 1.92
CA SER A 98 -10.17 -1.39 1.40
C SER A 98 -10.78 -0.16 0.75
N ARG A 99 -11.03 -0.19 -0.56
CA ARG A 99 -11.60 0.95 -1.29
C ARG A 99 -12.87 1.48 -0.63
N GLY A 100 -13.85 0.61 -0.36
CA GLY A 100 -15.10 0.99 0.31
C GLY A 100 -14.99 1.12 1.84
N GLY A 101 -13.90 0.64 2.45
CA GLY A 101 -13.67 0.70 3.90
C GLY A 101 -14.62 -0.13 4.77
N ALA A 102 -15.31 -1.12 4.18
CA ALA A 102 -16.31 -1.95 4.85
C ALA A 102 -16.11 -3.46 4.62
N THR A 103 -14.92 -3.88 4.22
CA THR A 103 -14.55 -5.28 4.01
C THR A 103 -14.58 -6.02 5.34
N LYS A 104 -15.53 -6.95 5.48
CA LYS A 104 -15.83 -7.63 6.76
C LYS A 104 -14.65 -8.44 7.31
N GLU A 105 -13.87 -9.03 6.42
CA GLU A 105 -12.71 -9.85 6.76
C GLU A 105 -11.58 -9.05 7.44
N LEU A 106 -11.60 -7.72 7.35
CA LEU A 106 -10.59 -6.86 7.97
C LEU A 106 -10.95 -6.45 9.40
N PHE A 107 -12.21 -6.55 9.82
CA PHE A 107 -12.63 -6.16 11.18
C PHE A 107 -11.98 -6.99 12.28
N PRO A 108 -11.89 -8.32 12.18
CA PRO A 108 -11.17 -9.10 13.20
C PRO A 108 -9.70 -8.68 13.33
N ILE A 109 -9.04 -8.29 12.25
CA ILE A 109 -7.66 -7.77 12.29
C ILE A 109 -7.61 -6.44 13.05
N LEU A 110 -8.53 -5.53 12.73
CA LEU A 110 -8.66 -4.26 13.43
C LEU A 110 -8.85 -4.45 14.94
N ASP A 111 -9.73 -5.36 15.35
CA ASP A 111 -10.01 -5.64 16.77
C ASP A 111 -8.78 -6.22 17.47
N ILE A 112 -8.05 -7.12 16.82
CA ILE A 112 -6.79 -7.66 17.34
C ILE A 112 -5.74 -6.56 17.49
N CYS A 113 -5.59 -5.68 16.49
CA CYS A 113 -4.65 -4.57 16.55
C CYS A 113 -4.94 -3.64 17.72
N LYS A 114 -6.20 -3.26 17.91
CA LYS A 114 -6.63 -2.44 19.06
C LYS A 114 -6.32 -3.11 20.40
N ALA A 115 -6.64 -4.39 20.53
CA ALA A 115 -6.38 -5.14 21.76
C ALA A 115 -4.89 -5.26 22.09
N LYS A 116 -4.02 -5.26 21.06
CA LYS A 116 -2.56 -5.38 21.21
C LYS A 116 -1.84 -4.04 21.29
N GLY A 117 -2.53 -2.90 21.08
CA GLY A 117 -1.88 -1.58 21.01
C GLY A 117 -1.02 -1.40 19.74
N VAL A 118 -1.43 -2.04 18.65
CA VAL A 118 -0.88 -1.87 17.30
C VAL A 118 -1.59 -0.70 16.63
N SER A 119 -0.86 0.26 16.10
CA SER A 119 -1.43 1.40 15.39
C SER A 119 -1.99 0.97 14.03
N VAL A 120 -3.14 1.52 13.64
CA VAL A 120 -3.83 1.16 12.40
C VAL A 120 -3.86 2.33 11.43
N ILE A 121 -3.32 2.12 10.24
CA ILE A 121 -3.45 3.03 9.10
C ILE A 121 -4.46 2.40 8.12
N THR A 122 -5.57 3.09 7.85
CA THR A 122 -6.54 2.64 6.84
C THR A 122 -6.37 3.43 5.55
N ILE A 123 -6.35 2.73 4.41
CA ILE A 123 -6.37 3.34 3.08
C ILE A 123 -7.72 3.04 2.45
N THR A 124 -8.50 4.10 2.18
CA THR A 124 -9.86 3.97 1.68
C THR A 124 -10.32 5.22 0.92
N GLU A 125 -11.26 5.04 0.00
CA GLU A 125 -11.96 6.13 -0.67
C GLU A 125 -13.06 6.76 0.24
N ASN A 126 -13.65 5.94 1.12
CA ASN A 126 -14.77 6.32 1.98
C ASN A 126 -14.33 6.67 3.41
N LEU A 127 -14.11 7.96 3.66
CA LEU A 127 -13.72 8.47 4.99
C LEU A 127 -14.81 8.28 6.07
N GLN A 128 -16.04 7.98 5.70
CA GLN A 128 -17.14 7.68 6.63
C GLN A 128 -17.29 6.19 6.91
N SER A 129 -16.45 5.36 6.32
CA SER A 129 -16.48 3.90 6.48
C SER A 129 -16.14 3.46 7.91
N PRO A 130 -16.57 2.26 8.32
CA PRO A 130 -16.23 1.71 9.63
C PRO A 130 -14.72 1.58 9.86
N LEU A 131 -13.94 1.16 8.84
CA LEU A 131 -12.49 1.07 8.96
C LEU A 131 -11.86 2.45 9.15
N ALA A 132 -12.30 3.46 8.38
CA ALA A 132 -11.78 4.82 8.49
C ALA A 132 -12.03 5.41 9.89
N LYS A 133 -13.26 5.26 10.42
CA LYS A 133 -13.62 5.78 11.75
C LYS A 133 -12.90 5.10 12.90
N SER A 134 -12.32 3.95 12.65
CA SER A 134 -11.68 3.12 13.68
C SER A 134 -10.16 3.11 13.61
N ALA A 135 -9.57 3.72 12.59
CA ALA A 135 -8.13 3.82 12.38
C ALA A 135 -7.51 5.00 13.13
N ASP A 136 -6.22 4.91 13.43
CA ASP A 136 -5.41 6.00 13.99
C ASP A 136 -5.05 7.04 12.94
N VAL A 137 -4.90 6.58 11.69
CA VAL A 137 -4.63 7.41 10.51
C VAL A 137 -5.43 6.91 9.33
N VAL A 138 -5.95 7.82 8.52
CA VAL A 138 -6.63 7.49 7.27
C VAL A 138 -5.94 8.20 6.12
N LEU A 139 -5.46 7.42 5.15
CA LEU A 139 -4.97 7.92 3.88
C LEU A 139 -6.07 7.79 2.83
N LYS A 140 -6.48 8.91 2.26
CA LYS A 140 -7.56 8.91 1.28
C LYS A 140 -7.06 8.41 -0.07
N GLN A 141 -7.69 7.35 -0.56
CA GLN A 141 -7.62 6.92 -1.94
C GLN A 141 -8.71 7.64 -2.75
N TYR A 142 -8.40 8.01 -3.99
CA TYR A 142 -9.39 8.53 -4.94
C TYR A 142 -9.37 7.68 -6.22
N VAL A 143 -10.56 7.40 -6.74
CA VAL A 143 -10.73 6.66 -8.00
C VAL A 143 -11.93 7.24 -8.75
N ASN A 144 -11.68 7.88 -9.90
CA ASN A 144 -12.74 8.40 -10.74
C ASN A 144 -13.54 7.27 -11.42
N ARG A 145 -12.82 6.28 -11.99
CA ARG A 145 -13.42 5.09 -12.59
C ARG A 145 -12.38 3.99 -12.79
N GLU A 146 -12.83 2.76 -12.96
CA GLU A 146 -12.02 1.64 -13.41
C GLU A 146 -11.86 1.65 -14.94
N THR A 147 -10.86 0.93 -15.47
CA THR A 147 -10.52 0.97 -16.90
C THR A 147 -11.50 0.22 -17.78
N ASP A 148 -12.21 -0.77 -17.23
CA ASP A 148 -13.12 -1.59 -18.01
C ASP A 148 -14.45 -0.89 -18.33
N LYS A 149 -15.14 -1.34 -19.36
CA LYS A 149 -16.39 -0.74 -19.83
C LYS A 149 -17.54 -0.78 -18.81
N TYR A 150 -17.45 -1.69 -17.83
CA TYR A 150 -18.48 -1.87 -16.80
C TYR A 150 -18.15 -1.13 -15.50
N ASN A 151 -16.94 -0.57 -15.39
CA ASN A 151 -16.45 0.11 -14.19
C ASN A 151 -16.44 -0.81 -12.95
N MET A 152 -16.03 -2.07 -13.12
CA MET A 152 -16.18 -3.11 -12.09
C MET A 152 -14.87 -3.78 -11.68
N GLN A 153 -13.87 -3.82 -12.57
CA GLN A 153 -12.60 -4.49 -12.30
C GLN A 153 -11.68 -3.60 -11.45
N GLY A 154 -10.97 -4.19 -10.52
CA GLY A 154 -10.06 -3.45 -9.63
C GLY A 154 -8.76 -3.07 -10.35
N THR A 155 -8.81 -2.22 -11.36
CA THR A 155 -7.66 -1.75 -12.15
C THR A 155 -7.14 -0.42 -11.63
N THR A 156 -7.79 0.69 -11.96
CA THR A 156 -7.43 2.04 -11.51
C THR A 156 -7.34 2.14 -9.98
N SER A 157 -8.26 1.47 -9.27
CA SER A 157 -8.23 1.43 -7.81
C SER A 157 -6.99 0.73 -7.25
N THR A 158 -6.48 -0.30 -7.93
CA THR A 158 -5.23 -0.96 -7.54
C THR A 158 -4.03 -0.06 -7.81
N THR A 159 -3.98 0.58 -8.98
CA THR A 159 -2.93 1.53 -9.36
C THR A 159 -2.89 2.71 -8.36
N ALA A 160 -4.04 3.30 -8.02
CA ALA A 160 -4.15 4.37 -7.03
C ALA A 160 -3.64 3.94 -5.65
N LEU A 161 -3.96 2.73 -5.20
CA LEU A 161 -3.45 2.18 -3.94
C LEU A 161 -1.92 1.99 -3.98
N CYS A 162 -1.39 1.45 -5.07
CA CYS A 162 0.06 1.30 -5.25
C CYS A 162 0.77 2.66 -5.25
N MET A 163 0.18 3.71 -5.82
CA MET A 163 0.75 5.06 -5.80
C MET A 163 0.89 5.60 -4.38
N ILE A 164 -0.08 5.37 -3.48
CA ILE A 164 0.04 5.73 -2.06
C ILE A 164 1.20 4.97 -1.42
N PHE A 165 1.35 3.68 -1.71
CA PHE A 165 2.46 2.87 -1.19
C PHE A 165 3.82 3.33 -1.70
N HIS A 166 3.93 3.71 -2.97
CA HIS A 166 5.17 4.26 -3.53
C HIS A 166 5.52 5.61 -2.88
N ALA A 167 4.51 6.46 -2.62
CA ALA A 167 4.73 7.74 -1.93
C ALA A 167 5.21 7.53 -0.49
N LEU A 168 4.63 6.57 0.25
CA LEU A 168 5.08 6.21 1.59
C LEU A 168 6.53 5.72 1.58
N GLN A 169 6.89 4.82 0.66
CA GLN A 169 8.27 4.34 0.54
C GLN A 169 9.24 5.48 0.24
N ALA A 170 8.91 6.36 -0.72
CA ALA A 170 9.76 7.49 -1.08
C ALA A 170 10.00 8.43 0.11
N ALA A 171 8.94 8.75 0.87
CA ALA A 171 9.06 9.59 2.05
C ALA A 171 9.86 8.92 3.18
N MET A 172 9.68 7.61 3.39
CA MET A 172 10.43 6.85 4.40
C MET A 172 11.92 6.74 4.06
N ILE A 173 12.29 6.65 2.78
CA ILE A 173 13.70 6.68 2.34
C ILE A 173 14.36 8.00 2.78
N GLU A 174 13.70 9.13 2.54
CA GLU A 174 14.19 10.45 2.94
C GLU A 174 14.24 10.60 4.48
N GLU A 175 13.17 10.21 5.17
CA GLU A 175 13.05 10.37 6.62
C GLU A 175 14.03 9.50 7.41
N THR A 176 14.41 8.33 6.87
CA THR A 176 15.32 7.39 7.53
C THR A 176 16.76 7.49 7.03
N ASP A 177 17.03 8.41 6.10
CA ASP A 177 18.34 8.55 5.43
C ASP A 177 18.85 7.20 4.85
N TYR A 178 17.94 6.41 4.27
CA TYR A 178 18.26 5.10 3.69
C TYR A 178 19.16 5.24 2.47
N GLN A 179 20.30 4.55 2.49
CA GLN A 179 21.36 4.72 1.49
C GLN A 179 21.34 3.62 0.43
N LYS A 180 21.78 3.97 -0.78
CA LYS A 180 21.89 3.03 -1.91
C LYS A 180 22.81 1.84 -1.62
N GLU A 181 23.78 2.01 -0.75
CA GLU A 181 24.71 0.94 -0.34
C GLU A 181 24.01 -0.13 0.47
N GLN A 182 23.02 0.22 1.29
CA GLN A 182 22.18 -0.71 2.02
C GLN A 182 21.32 -1.52 1.03
N PHE A 183 20.72 -0.83 0.05
CA PHE A 183 19.96 -1.51 -1.00
C PHE A 183 20.84 -2.44 -1.85
N ALA A 184 22.06 -2.03 -2.21
CA ALA A 184 23.00 -2.86 -2.96
C ALA A 184 23.33 -4.17 -2.23
N LEU A 185 23.41 -4.14 -0.90
CA LEU A 185 23.69 -5.31 -0.06
C LEU A 185 22.58 -6.35 -0.15
N ILE A 186 21.32 -5.92 -0.08
CA ILE A 186 20.15 -6.82 -0.05
C ILE A 186 19.60 -7.13 -1.44
N HIS A 187 20.10 -6.46 -2.48
CA HIS A 187 19.67 -6.64 -3.86
C HIS A 187 20.86 -7.00 -4.79
N PRO A 188 21.53 -8.15 -4.58
CA PRO A 188 22.73 -8.50 -5.36
C PRO A 188 22.40 -8.97 -6.79
N GLY A 189 21.16 -9.37 -7.07
CA GLY A 189 20.74 -9.99 -8.32
C GLY A 189 20.20 -9.01 -9.36
N GLY A 190 20.21 -9.45 -10.63
CA GLY A 190 19.65 -8.74 -11.77
C GLY A 190 20.40 -7.47 -12.18
N ALA A 191 19.91 -6.78 -13.21
CA ALA A 191 20.56 -5.61 -13.78
C ALA A 191 20.75 -4.45 -12.79
N VAL A 192 19.84 -4.32 -11.82
CA VAL A 192 19.94 -3.30 -10.76
C VAL A 192 21.08 -3.66 -9.81
N GLY A 193 21.15 -4.90 -9.33
CA GLY A 193 22.22 -5.37 -8.47
C GLY A 193 23.59 -5.27 -9.13
N GLU A 194 23.69 -5.68 -10.39
CA GLU A 194 24.92 -5.52 -11.19
C GLU A 194 25.37 -4.05 -11.29
N ARG A 195 24.42 -3.13 -11.53
CA ARG A 195 24.72 -1.70 -11.60
C ARG A 195 25.19 -1.12 -10.28
N LEU A 196 24.53 -1.51 -9.17
CA LEU A 196 24.85 -1.02 -7.83
C LEU A 196 26.16 -1.59 -7.27
N ASN A 197 26.49 -2.84 -7.62
CA ASN A 197 27.65 -3.55 -7.12
C ASN A 197 28.87 -3.47 -8.07
N LYS A 198 28.77 -2.85 -9.25
CA LYS A 198 29.93 -2.52 -10.06
C LYS A 198 30.80 -1.53 -9.27
N LYS A 199 31.88 -2.04 -8.67
CA LYS A 199 32.95 -1.19 -8.15
C LYS A 199 33.41 -0.31 -9.30
N GLY A 200 33.45 1.00 -9.06
CA GLY A 200 33.63 1.99 -10.10
C GLY A 200 34.73 1.70 -11.12
N VAL A 201 34.38 1.92 -12.40
CA VAL A 201 35.33 2.23 -13.44
C VAL A 201 35.58 3.74 -13.39
#